data_f7ff35537041111fc11a12213478082a
#
_entry.id   f7ff35537041111fc11a12213478082a
#
_cell.length_a   1.000
_cell.length_b   1.000
_cell.length_c   1.000
_cell.angle_alpha   90.00
_cell.angle_beta   90.00
_cell.angle_gamma   90.00
#
_symmetry.space_group_name_H-M   'P 1'
#
loop_
_entity.id
_entity.type
_entity.pdbx_description
1 polymer ?
#
loop_
_entity_poly.entity_id
_entity_poly.type
_entity_poly.pdbx_seq_one_letter_code
_entity_poly.pdbx_strand_id
1 'polypeptide(L)'
;MTAGTPAPVTAGAPAPVGLVTYSVKPRGGVVHTLALAEALHAAGYPVRVIALGDPATGFFRPVAAPFTIIEAPPSLPTLEERVFANVDALAAGLGDLAADLPILHTQDCISARAASRVRDAAAGPPPVVVRTVHHVDDFTSPSLIDCQRQAIGEPDRILVVSERWREILAEDYGTSADVVHNGVDVARFRSADPDLVAALRQRAGAGGAGGVTDRPLILAVGGIEPRKGSDTLMAAVAALSRSGGRSGRRPVLAVVGGHSFQDYREYRDRVLASLPGLGLRLDDDVVLLGTVPDAELPGWYAAADVLAFPSTKEGWGLAVLEAMSAGLPVVASDLPVFREYLRPGQDALMVPVDNAAALTAALGAVLDDAALAGRLRTAGYQVCARFTWDRCAAEHQRIYADLKWR
;
A
#
# COMPACT_ATOMS: atom_id res chain seq x y z
N MET A 1 -13.75 22.52 -32.90
CA MET A 1 -13.02 21.25 -33.17
C MET A 1 -14.02 20.12 -32.99
N THR A 2 -14.34 19.41 -34.05
CA THR A 2 -15.39 18.39 -34.11
C THR A 2 -15.01 17.19 -33.24
N ALA A 3 -15.84 16.86 -32.27
CA ALA A 3 -15.75 15.62 -31.50
C ALA A 3 -15.92 14.44 -32.47
N GLY A 4 -14.84 13.67 -32.66
CA GLY A 4 -14.88 12.45 -33.45
C GLY A 4 -15.75 11.40 -32.74
N THR A 5 -16.70 10.84 -33.44
CA THR A 5 -17.52 9.70 -33.00
C THR A 5 -16.60 8.55 -32.62
N PRO A 6 -16.74 7.94 -31.43
CA PRO A 6 -15.93 6.80 -31.05
C PRO A 6 -16.14 5.64 -32.04
N ALA A 7 -15.06 4.98 -32.42
CA ALA A 7 -15.11 3.82 -33.31
C ALA A 7 -15.88 2.68 -32.62
N PRO A 8 -16.72 1.92 -33.34
CA PRO A 8 -17.46 0.79 -32.78
C PRO A 8 -16.47 -0.26 -32.25
N VAL A 9 -16.69 -0.74 -31.03
CA VAL A 9 -15.92 -1.84 -30.42
C VAL A 9 -16.09 -3.08 -31.31
N THR A 10 -15.01 -3.54 -31.93
CA THR A 10 -15.01 -4.74 -32.77
C THR A 10 -15.25 -5.96 -31.87
N ALA A 11 -16.16 -6.83 -32.31
CA ALA A 11 -16.45 -8.10 -31.63
C ALA A 11 -15.13 -8.91 -31.47
N GLY A 12 -14.68 -9.09 -30.22
CA GLY A 12 -13.42 -9.77 -29.88
C GLY A 12 -12.31 -8.89 -29.28
N ALA A 13 -12.45 -7.56 -29.27
CA ALA A 13 -11.52 -6.68 -28.56
C ALA A 13 -11.85 -6.66 -27.04
N PRO A 14 -10.81 -6.58 -26.16
CA PRO A 14 -11.05 -6.49 -24.72
C PRO A 14 -11.79 -5.20 -24.35
N ALA A 15 -12.70 -5.30 -23.38
CA ALA A 15 -13.47 -4.15 -22.90
C ALA A 15 -12.56 -3.12 -22.23
N PRO A 16 -12.66 -1.82 -22.55
CA PRO A 16 -11.94 -0.77 -21.83
C PRO A 16 -12.29 -0.75 -20.34
N VAL A 17 -11.28 -0.61 -19.49
CA VAL A 17 -11.43 -0.58 -18.02
C VAL A 17 -11.01 0.78 -17.46
N GLY A 18 -11.89 1.38 -16.66
CA GLY A 18 -11.55 2.51 -15.79
C GLY A 18 -11.12 1.99 -14.41
N LEU A 19 -9.84 2.12 -14.05
CA LEU A 19 -9.38 1.87 -12.68
C LEU A 19 -9.60 3.13 -11.85
N VAL A 20 -10.49 3.06 -10.86
CA VAL A 20 -10.98 4.24 -10.15
C VAL A 20 -10.48 4.26 -8.70
N THR A 21 -9.86 5.36 -8.27
CA THR A 21 -9.40 5.57 -6.89
C THR A 21 -9.67 7.00 -6.42
N TYR A 22 -9.81 7.18 -5.10
CA TYR A 22 -10.20 8.47 -4.51
C TYR A 22 -9.04 9.45 -4.33
N SER A 23 -7.81 9.13 -4.72
CA SER A 23 -6.64 9.94 -4.37
C SER A 23 -5.51 9.79 -5.37
N VAL A 24 -4.67 10.81 -5.46
CA VAL A 24 -3.41 10.83 -6.22
C VAL A 24 -2.18 10.66 -5.32
N LYS A 25 -2.36 10.52 -3.99
CA LYS A 25 -1.27 10.45 -2.99
C LYS A 25 -0.73 9.03 -2.84
N PRO A 26 0.53 8.83 -2.35
CA PRO A 26 1.16 7.52 -2.22
C PRO A 26 0.55 6.68 -1.07
N ARG A 27 -0.61 6.10 -1.32
CA ARG A 27 -1.33 5.19 -0.44
C ARG A 27 -1.37 3.81 -1.05
N GLY A 28 -1.43 2.76 -0.24
CA GLY A 28 -1.34 1.37 -0.71
C GLY A 28 -2.32 1.04 -1.85
N GLY A 29 -3.60 1.45 -1.75
CA GLY A 29 -4.57 1.27 -2.82
C GLY A 29 -4.24 2.06 -4.09
N VAL A 30 -3.70 3.28 -3.97
CA VAL A 30 -3.26 4.09 -5.13
C VAL A 30 -2.02 3.48 -5.77
N VAL A 31 -1.04 3.04 -4.96
CA VAL A 31 0.17 2.33 -5.47
C VAL A 31 -0.25 1.09 -6.25
N HIS A 32 -1.17 0.28 -5.70
CA HIS A 32 -1.76 -0.87 -6.40
C HIS A 32 -2.42 -0.46 -7.73
N THR A 33 -3.28 0.56 -7.69
CA THR A 33 -4.02 1.03 -8.87
C THR A 33 -3.08 1.41 -10.01
N LEU A 34 -2.03 2.19 -9.70
CA LEU A 34 -1.07 2.64 -10.71
C LEU A 34 -0.24 1.48 -11.26
N ALA A 35 0.23 0.59 -10.40
CA ALA A 35 1.04 -0.55 -10.82
C ALA A 35 0.24 -1.56 -11.66
N LEU A 36 -1.01 -1.83 -11.27
CA LEU A 36 -1.92 -2.65 -12.09
C LEU A 36 -2.22 -2.00 -13.44
N ALA A 37 -2.49 -0.68 -13.45
CA ALA A 37 -2.74 0.06 -14.69
C ALA A 37 -1.56 -0.02 -15.65
N GLU A 38 -0.35 0.18 -15.15
CA GLU A 38 0.88 0.12 -15.95
C GLU A 38 1.13 -1.28 -16.51
N ALA A 39 0.91 -2.33 -15.71
CA ALA A 39 1.03 -3.72 -16.16
C ALA A 39 -0.02 -4.08 -17.22
N LEU A 40 -1.27 -3.67 -17.05
CA LEU A 40 -2.33 -3.83 -18.05
C LEU A 40 -2.00 -3.07 -19.33
N HIS A 41 -1.56 -1.82 -19.22
CA HIS A 41 -1.17 -0.98 -20.36
C HIS A 41 0.00 -1.57 -21.12
N ALA A 42 1.03 -2.03 -20.42
CA ALA A 42 2.19 -2.71 -21.02
C ALA A 42 1.80 -4.01 -21.74
N ALA A 43 0.78 -4.72 -21.25
CA ALA A 43 0.20 -5.88 -21.90
C ALA A 43 -0.73 -5.53 -23.10
N GLY A 44 -0.87 -4.25 -23.44
CA GLY A 44 -1.74 -3.79 -24.52
C GLY A 44 -3.24 -3.79 -24.18
N TYR A 45 -3.62 -3.92 -22.90
CA TYR A 45 -5.01 -3.89 -22.46
C TYR A 45 -5.52 -2.44 -22.39
N PRO A 46 -6.73 -2.15 -22.91
CA PRO A 46 -7.31 -0.79 -22.89
C PRO A 46 -7.70 -0.41 -21.45
N VAL A 47 -6.86 0.36 -20.78
CA VAL A 47 -7.03 0.80 -19.40
C VAL A 47 -6.85 2.30 -19.28
N ARG A 48 -7.61 2.93 -18.35
CA ARG A 48 -7.45 4.32 -17.94
C ARG A 48 -7.55 4.41 -16.42
N VAL A 49 -6.64 5.13 -15.78
CA VAL A 49 -6.77 5.46 -14.34
C VAL A 49 -7.62 6.71 -14.18
N ILE A 50 -8.54 6.68 -13.21
CA ILE A 50 -9.39 7.82 -12.85
C ILE A 50 -9.22 8.07 -11.35
N ALA A 51 -8.88 9.28 -10.97
CA ALA A 51 -8.60 9.62 -9.57
C ALA A 51 -9.13 11.02 -9.20
N LEU A 52 -9.42 11.21 -7.91
CA LEU A 52 -9.63 12.55 -7.35
C LEU A 52 -8.28 13.18 -6.99
N GLY A 53 -8.09 14.43 -7.37
CA GLY A 53 -6.88 15.19 -7.07
C GLY A 53 -6.91 16.59 -7.66
N ASP A 54 -5.77 17.21 -7.69
CA ASP A 54 -5.55 18.44 -8.44
C ASP A 54 -5.03 18.06 -9.84
N PRO A 55 -5.78 18.38 -10.92
CA PRO A 55 -5.36 18.09 -12.29
C PRO A 55 -4.02 18.74 -12.68
N ALA A 56 -3.66 19.87 -12.06
CA ALA A 56 -2.41 20.56 -12.34
C ALA A 56 -1.19 19.84 -11.71
N THR A 57 -1.37 19.21 -10.57
CA THR A 57 -0.29 18.54 -9.82
C THR A 57 -0.06 17.09 -10.30
N GLY A 58 -1.12 16.39 -10.66
CA GLY A 58 -1.03 15.00 -11.09
C GLY A 58 -0.84 14.00 -9.95
N PHE A 59 -0.36 12.79 -10.29
CA PHE A 59 -0.03 11.76 -9.30
C PHE A 59 1.32 12.03 -8.63
N PHE A 60 1.54 11.42 -7.47
CA PHE A 60 2.80 11.51 -6.70
C PHE A 60 4.05 10.99 -7.44
N ARG A 61 3.87 10.34 -8.59
CA ARG A 61 4.92 9.85 -9.49
C ARG A 61 4.44 9.89 -10.95
N PRO A 62 5.34 9.81 -11.94
CA PRO A 62 4.98 9.58 -13.33
C PRO A 62 4.18 8.27 -13.50
N VAL A 63 3.21 8.27 -14.41
CA VAL A 63 2.33 7.13 -14.72
C VAL A 63 2.36 6.89 -16.22
N ALA A 64 2.74 5.67 -16.62
CA ALA A 64 2.84 5.29 -18.04
C ALA A 64 1.47 5.00 -18.68
N ALA A 65 0.49 4.56 -17.89
CA ALA A 65 -0.86 4.32 -18.37
C ALA A 65 -1.65 5.63 -18.55
N PRO A 66 -2.62 5.69 -19.48
CA PRO A 66 -3.53 6.82 -19.61
C PRO A 66 -4.29 7.10 -18.31
N PHE A 67 -4.46 8.37 -17.96
CA PHE A 67 -5.20 8.75 -16.76
C PHE A 67 -6.04 10.01 -16.94
N THR A 68 -7.01 10.19 -16.04
CA THR A 68 -7.83 11.39 -15.89
C THR A 68 -7.91 11.72 -14.41
N ILE A 69 -7.65 12.97 -14.04
CA ILE A 69 -7.80 13.45 -12.68
C ILE A 69 -9.04 14.35 -12.64
N ILE A 70 -10.00 13.94 -11.81
CA ILE A 70 -11.19 14.72 -11.48
C ILE A 70 -10.81 15.62 -10.32
N GLU A 71 -11.19 16.91 -10.40
CA GLU A 71 -10.88 17.87 -9.35
C GLU A 71 -11.47 17.45 -8.02
N ALA A 72 -10.62 17.35 -7.00
CA ALA A 72 -11.05 17.00 -5.66
C ALA A 72 -11.77 18.19 -5.00
N PRO A 73 -12.86 17.94 -4.24
CA PRO A 73 -13.53 19.00 -3.50
C PRO A 73 -12.60 19.59 -2.44
N PRO A 74 -12.88 20.83 -1.97
CA PRO A 74 -12.15 21.44 -0.87
C PRO A 74 -12.15 20.54 0.37
N SER A 75 -11.06 20.60 1.15
CA SER A 75 -10.98 19.80 2.40
C SER A 75 -12.03 20.27 3.39
N LEU A 76 -12.84 19.32 3.89
CA LEU A 76 -13.88 19.54 4.89
C LEU A 76 -13.43 19.12 6.29
N PRO A 77 -14.04 19.65 7.37
CA PRO A 77 -13.58 19.45 8.74
C PRO A 77 -13.61 17.99 9.18
N THR A 78 -14.74 17.29 8.96
CA THR A 78 -14.94 15.93 9.46
C THR A 78 -14.57 14.89 8.39
N LEU A 79 -14.24 13.68 8.84
CA LEU A 79 -13.98 12.54 7.95
C LEU A 79 -15.22 12.20 7.12
N GLU A 80 -16.38 12.25 7.75
CA GLU A 80 -17.66 11.93 7.13
C GLU A 80 -17.98 12.89 5.97
N GLU A 81 -17.89 14.21 6.20
CA GLU A 81 -18.10 15.23 5.17
C GLU A 81 -17.12 15.03 4.00
N ARG A 82 -15.84 14.75 4.29
CA ARG A 82 -14.83 14.49 3.25
C ARG A 82 -15.17 13.26 2.41
N VAL A 83 -15.60 12.17 3.06
CA VAL A 83 -15.97 10.92 2.34
C VAL A 83 -17.12 11.19 1.39
N PHE A 84 -18.23 11.79 1.86
CA PHE A 84 -19.41 12.00 1.03
C PHE A 84 -19.17 13.05 -0.07
N ALA A 85 -18.48 14.15 0.21
CA ALA A 85 -18.10 15.11 -0.81
C ALA A 85 -17.21 14.50 -1.91
N ASN A 86 -16.29 13.62 -1.53
CA ASN A 86 -15.46 12.88 -2.49
C ASN A 86 -16.29 11.89 -3.33
N VAL A 87 -17.26 11.20 -2.74
CA VAL A 87 -18.19 10.33 -3.48
C VAL A 87 -18.99 11.14 -4.51
N ASP A 88 -19.53 12.30 -4.11
CA ASP A 88 -20.31 13.16 -4.99
C ASP A 88 -19.48 13.72 -6.15
N ALA A 89 -18.30 14.24 -5.87
CA ALA A 89 -17.39 14.78 -6.89
C ALA A 89 -16.93 13.70 -7.87
N LEU A 90 -16.58 12.51 -7.35
CA LEU A 90 -16.14 11.40 -8.19
C LEU A 90 -17.29 10.85 -9.05
N ALA A 91 -18.51 10.75 -8.51
CA ALA A 91 -19.69 10.32 -9.27
C ALA A 91 -20.02 11.30 -10.41
N ALA A 92 -19.96 12.60 -10.14
CA ALA A 92 -20.18 13.62 -11.18
C ALA A 92 -19.16 13.51 -12.32
N GLY A 93 -17.84 13.44 -12.00
CA GLY A 93 -16.81 13.33 -13.02
C GLY A 93 -16.79 11.97 -13.76
N LEU A 94 -17.19 10.88 -13.10
CA LEU A 94 -17.34 9.57 -13.74
C LEU A 94 -18.51 9.53 -14.71
N GLY A 95 -19.60 10.28 -14.45
CA GLY A 95 -20.77 10.31 -15.33
C GLY A 95 -20.42 10.68 -16.77
N ASP A 96 -19.49 11.60 -16.95
CA ASP A 96 -19.03 12.06 -18.27
C ASP A 96 -18.11 11.03 -18.96
N LEU A 97 -17.47 10.15 -18.21
CA LEU A 97 -16.48 9.18 -18.71
C LEU A 97 -17.06 7.77 -18.91
N ALA A 98 -18.16 7.44 -18.23
CA ALA A 98 -18.70 6.09 -18.14
C ALA A 98 -19.20 5.55 -19.49
N ALA A 99 -19.59 6.41 -20.43
CA ALA A 99 -20.02 6.01 -21.76
C ALA A 99 -18.95 5.22 -22.54
N ASP A 100 -17.68 5.53 -22.31
CA ASP A 100 -16.53 4.90 -22.99
C ASP A 100 -15.90 3.77 -22.15
N LEU A 101 -16.40 3.51 -20.93
CA LEU A 101 -15.82 2.61 -19.96
C LEU A 101 -16.85 1.58 -19.46
N PRO A 102 -17.06 0.50 -20.20
CA PRO A 102 -18.03 -0.55 -19.84
C PRO A 102 -17.69 -1.27 -18.55
N ILE A 103 -16.47 -1.13 -18.03
CA ILE A 103 -16.03 -1.68 -16.74
C ILE A 103 -15.43 -0.56 -15.90
N LEU A 104 -15.98 -0.33 -14.71
CA LEU A 104 -15.41 0.55 -13.67
C LEU A 104 -14.87 -0.31 -12.53
N HIS A 105 -13.55 -0.43 -12.44
CA HIS A 105 -12.91 -1.20 -11.39
C HIS A 105 -12.39 -0.29 -10.29
N THR A 106 -13.01 -0.34 -9.13
CA THR A 106 -12.84 0.58 -8.00
C THR A 106 -11.94 -0.01 -6.92
N GLN A 107 -11.15 0.85 -6.26
CA GLN A 107 -10.09 0.42 -5.35
C GLN A 107 -10.33 0.77 -3.88
N ASP A 108 -11.39 1.52 -3.58
CA ASP A 108 -11.73 2.01 -2.24
C ASP A 108 -13.25 2.21 -2.09
N CYS A 109 -13.72 2.51 -0.86
CA CYS A 109 -15.15 2.68 -0.62
C CYS A 109 -15.74 3.90 -1.33
N ILE A 110 -14.97 4.99 -1.47
CA ILE A 110 -15.41 6.22 -2.13
C ILE A 110 -15.65 5.96 -3.61
N SER A 111 -14.65 5.37 -4.28
CA SER A 111 -14.75 5.05 -5.71
C SER A 111 -15.84 4.01 -6.01
N ALA A 112 -16.04 3.01 -5.13
CA ALA A 112 -17.09 2.01 -5.29
C ALA A 112 -18.48 2.64 -5.20
N ARG A 113 -18.71 3.49 -4.19
CA ARG A 113 -19.98 4.21 -4.05
C ARG A 113 -20.27 5.15 -5.23
N ALA A 114 -19.25 5.85 -5.71
CA ALA A 114 -19.38 6.74 -6.87
C ALA A 114 -19.72 5.95 -8.14
N ALA A 115 -19.01 4.87 -8.42
CA ALA A 115 -19.25 4.02 -9.60
C ALA A 115 -20.63 3.34 -9.56
N SER A 116 -21.07 2.85 -8.40
CA SER A 116 -22.42 2.26 -8.24
C SER A 116 -23.51 3.29 -8.51
N ARG A 117 -23.38 4.54 -8.03
CA ARG A 117 -24.34 5.61 -8.34
C ARG A 117 -24.39 5.92 -9.84
N VAL A 118 -23.25 5.95 -10.53
CA VAL A 118 -23.19 6.18 -11.99
C VAL A 118 -23.84 5.03 -12.73
N ARG A 119 -23.59 3.78 -12.35
CA ARG A 119 -24.25 2.60 -12.91
C ARG A 119 -25.77 2.70 -12.76
N ASP A 120 -26.25 3.00 -11.54
CA ASP A 120 -27.68 3.02 -11.22
C ASP A 120 -28.44 4.19 -11.87
N ALA A 121 -27.74 5.28 -12.21
CA ALA A 121 -28.29 6.44 -12.92
C ALA A 121 -28.15 6.38 -14.44
N ALA A 122 -27.54 5.32 -14.98
CA ALA A 122 -27.26 5.22 -16.42
C ALA A 122 -28.56 5.15 -17.24
N ALA A 123 -28.70 6.05 -18.21
CA ALA A 123 -29.81 6.04 -19.18
C ALA A 123 -29.60 5.05 -20.36
N GLY A 124 -28.37 4.59 -20.56
CA GLY A 124 -27.95 3.59 -21.55
C GLY A 124 -27.46 2.30 -20.89
N PRO A 125 -26.68 1.46 -21.60
CA PRO A 125 -26.05 0.29 -21.00
C PRO A 125 -25.20 0.68 -19.79
N PRO A 126 -25.52 0.17 -18.58
CA PRO A 126 -24.77 0.54 -17.38
C PRO A 126 -23.38 -0.11 -17.39
N PRO A 127 -22.35 0.56 -16.84
CA PRO A 127 -21.05 -0.06 -16.64
C PRO A 127 -21.13 -1.18 -15.60
N VAL A 128 -20.33 -2.23 -15.77
CA VAL A 128 -20.11 -3.25 -14.72
C VAL A 128 -19.17 -2.68 -13.68
N VAL A 129 -19.58 -2.72 -12.42
CA VAL A 129 -18.77 -2.23 -11.30
C VAL A 129 -18.04 -3.41 -10.65
N VAL A 130 -16.72 -3.40 -10.75
CA VAL A 130 -15.82 -4.32 -10.04
C VAL A 130 -15.18 -3.58 -8.87
N ARG A 131 -14.99 -4.23 -7.73
CA ARG A 131 -14.27 -3.64 -6.61
C ARG A 131 -13.18 -4.57 -6.08
N THR A 132 -11.95 -4.06 -5.94
CA THR A 132 -10.94 -4.70 -5.09
C THR A 132 -11.02 -4.15 -3.67
N VAL A 133 -11.27 -5.02 -2.70
CA VAL A 133 -11.22 -4.69 -1.27
C VAL A 133 -9.82 -5.00 -0.75
N HIS A 134 -9.04 -3.94 -0.49
CA HIS A 134 -7.69 -4.06 0.06
C HIS A 134 -7.70 -4.33 1.56
N HIS A 135 -8.62 -3.71 2.27
CA HIS A 135 -8.93 -3.89 3.70
C HIS A 135 -10.27 -3.23 3.99
N VAL A 136 -10.77 -3.48 5.18
CA VAL A 136 -11.96 -2.84 5.72
C VAL A 136 -11.53 -1.94 6.87
N ASP A 137 -11.97 -0.68 6.84
CA ASP A 137 -11.67 0.32 7.87
C ASP A 137 -12.53 0.11 9.13
N ASP A 138 -11.97 0.43 10.29
CA ASP A 138 -12.66 0.33 11.60
C ASP A 138 -13.38 1.65 11.88
N PHE A 139 -14.41 1.96 11.09
CA PHE A 139 -15.22 3.15 11.28
C PHE A 139 -16.11 3.04 12.52
N THR A 140 -16.29 4.17 13.22
CA THR A 140 -17.20 4.28 14.38
C THR A 140 -18.48 5.06 14.08
N SER A 141 -18.49 5.88 13.03
CA SER A 141 -19.68 6.60 12.57
C SER A 141 -20.64 5.65 11.85
N PRO A 142 -21.94 5.58 12.23
CA PRO A 142 -22.91 4.73 11.56
C PRO A 142 -23.00 4.96 10.04
N SER A 143 -22.96 6.22 9.61
CA SER A 143 -23.01 6.58 8.17
C SER A 143 -21.80 6.07 7.38
N LEU A 144 -20.59 6.10 7.97
CA LEU A 144 -19.40 5.54 7.34
C LEU A 144 -19.40 4.01 7.34
N ILE A 145 -19.92 3.37 8.39
CA ILE A 145 -20.15 1.92 8.45
C ILE A 145 -21.11 1.50 7.32
N ASP A 146 -22.22 2.21 7.16
CA ASP A 146 -23.20 1.93 6.12
C ASP A 146 -22.62 2.18 4.71
N CYS A 147 -21.89 3.28 4.55
CA CYS A 147 -21.18 3.57 3.29
C CYS A 147 -20.20 2.44 2.90
N GLN A 148 -19.45 1.92 3.87
CA GLN A 148 -18.53 0.80 3.66
C GLN A 148 -19.27 -0.50 3.31
N ARG A 149 -20.39 -0.81 3.99
CA ARG A 149 -21.23 -1.98 3.68
C ARG A 149 -21.80 -1.90 2.27
N GLN A 150 -22.36 -0.75 1.91
CA GLN A 150 -22.88 -0.52 0.57
C GLN A 150 -21.76 -0.64 -0.49
N ALA A 151 -20.59 -0.08 -0.22
CA ALA A 151 -19.45 -0.19 -1.12
C ALA A 151 -18.96 -1.64 -1.30
N ILE A 152 -19.28 -2.58 -0.40
CA ILE A 152 -18.99 -4.02 -0.54
C ILE A 152 -20.15 -4.76 -1.20
N GLY A 153 -21.40 -4.38 -0.91
CA GLY A 153 -22.59 -5.11 -1.38
C GLY A 153 -23.13 -4.67 -2.74
N GLU A 154 -22.81 -3.45 -3.21
CA GLU A 154 -23.37 -2.91 -4.46
C GLU A 154 -22.60 -3.28 -5.74
N PRO A 155 -21.25 -3.44 -5.76
CA PRO A 155 -20.53 -3.83 -6.96
C PRO A 155 -20.97 -5.18 -7.50
N ASP A 156 -20.90 -5.34 -8.81
CA ASP A 156 -21.30 -6.57 -9.51
C ASP A 156 -20.32 -7.72 -9.31
N ARG A 157 -19.05 -7.39 -9.03
CA ARG A 157 -17.98 -8.35 -8.73
C ARG A 157 -17.05 -7.81 -7.66
N ILE A 158 -16.72 -8.65 -6.68
CA ILE A 158 -15.79 -8.30 -5.60
C ILE A 158 -14.50 -9.08 -5.77
N LEU A 159 -13.38 -8.38 -5.68
CA LEU A 159 -12.04 -8.93 -5.60
C LEU A 159 -11.43 -8.59 -4.25
N VAL A 160 -10.54 -9.45 -3.79
CA VAL A 160 -9.73 -9.25 -2.59
C VAL A 160 -8.27 -9.58 -2.88
N VAL A 161 -7.39 -9.06 -2.07
CA VAL A 161 -5.93 -9.22 -2.27
C VAL A 161 -5.34 -10.42 -1.53
N SER A 162 -6.14 -11.14 -0.72
CA SER A 162 -5.70 -12.30 0.06
C SER A 162 -6.86 -13.24 0.40
N GLU A 163 -6.54 -14.50 0.68
CA GLU A 163 -7.50 -15.51 1.13
C GLU A 163 -8.16 -15.10 2.44
N ARG A 164 -7.38 -14.51 3.37
CA ARG A 164 -7.91 -14.02 4.64
C ARG A 164 -9.01 -12.99 4.44
N TRP A 165 -8.86 -12.06 3.48
CA TRP A 165 -9.91 -11.08 3.20
C TRP A 165 -11.13 -11.69 2.51
N ARG A 166 -10.95 -12.75 1.72
CA ARG A 166 -12.08 -13.52 1.19
C ARG A 166 -12.91 -14.14 2.32
N GLU A 167 -12.25 -14.76 3.32
CA GLU A 167 -12.92 -15.31 4.49
C GLU A 167 -13.69 -14.24 5.27
N ILE A 168 -13.03 -13.11 5.59
CA ILE A 168 -13.65 -11.99 6.32
C ILE A 168 -14.89 -11.45 5.58
N LEU A 169 -14.82 -11.27 4.25
CA LEU A 169 -15.98 -10.79 3.50
C LEU A 169 -17.11 -11.82 3.47
N ALA A 170 -16.82 -13.09 3.44
CA ALA A 170 -17.85 -14.13 3.52
C ALA A 170 -18.48 -14.20 4.91
N GLU A 171 -17.67 -14.12 5.97
CA GLU A 171 -18.12 -14.21 7.37
C GLU A 171 -18.91 -12.97 7.83
N ASP A 172 -18.34 -11.77 7.59
CA ASP A 172 -18.86 -10.53 8.17
C ASP A 172 -19.84 -9.78 7.26
N TYR A 173 -19.77 -10.02 5.94
CA TYR A 173 -20.56 -9.31 4.93
C TYR A 173 -21.45 -10.22 4.08
N GLY A 174 -21.33 -11.57 4.21
CA GLY A 174 -22.06 -12.52 3.39
C GLY A 174 -21.74 -12.41 1.90
N THR A 175 -20.57 -11.89 1.55
CA THR A 175 -20.18 -11.58 0.15
C THR A 175 -19.08 -12.52 -0.31
N SER A 176 -19.29 -13.13 -1.50
CA SER A 176 -18.25 -13.90 -2.16
C SER A 176 -17.27 -12.98 -2.90
N ALA A 177 -15.99 -13.33 -2.90
CA ALA A 177 -14.97 -12.57 -3.59
C ALA A 177 -13.95 -13.49 -4.29
N ASP A 178 -13.37 -13.03 -5.39
CA ASP A 178 -12.22 -13.68 -6.01
C ASP A 178 -10.93 -13.12 -5.43
N VAL A 179 -9.94 -13.99 -5.26
CA VAL A 179 -8.63 -13.58 -4.75
C VAL A 179 -7.70 -13.26 -5.92
N VAL A 180 -7.17 -12.05 -5.95
CA VAL A 180 -6.11 -11.64 -6.88
C VAL A 180 -4.99 -10.99 -6.06
N HIS A 181 -3.87 -11.68 -5.96
CA HIS A 181 -2.74 -11.20 -5.18
C HIS A 181 -2.06 -10.00 -5.85
N ASN A 182 -1.59 -9.06 -5.03
CA ASN A 182 -0.79 -7.94 -5.52
C ASN A 182 0.58 -8.41 -6.03
N GLY A 183 1.13 -7.64 -6.96
CA GLY A 183 2.49 -7.81 -7.43
C GLY A 183 3.49 -6.89 -6.73
N VAL A 184 4.76 -7.04 -7.11
CA VAL A 184 5.86 -6.13 -6.81
C VAL A 184 6.72 -5.93 -8.06
N ASP A 185 7.23 -4.71 -8.24
CA ASP A 185 8.21 -4.40 -9.29
C ASP A 185 9.62 -4.75 -8.80
N VAL A 186 10.02 -6.00 -9.06
CA VAL A 186 11.31 -6.53 -8.62
C VAL A 186 12.49 -5.75 -9.24
N ALA A 187 12.37 -5.32 -10.50
CA ALA A 187 13.44 -4.61 -11.19
C ALA A 187 13.69 -3.24 -10.54
N ARG A 188 12.62 -2.51 -10.24
CA ARG A 188 12.67 -1.21 -9.59
C ARG A 188 13.37 -1.24 -8.24
N PHE A 189 13.05 -2.22 -7.39
CA PHE A 189 13.59 -2.27 -6.03
C PHE A 189 14.99 -2.88 -5.94
N ARG A 190 15.48 -3.58 -6.97
CA ARG A 190 16.85 -4.14 -7.02
C ARG A 190 17.93 -3.17 -7.50
N SER A 191 17.57 -2.09 -8.14
CA SER A 191 18.50 -1.20 -8.85
C SER A 191 18.70 0.14 -8.16
N ALA A 192 18.84 0.15 -6.82
CA ALA A 192 19.14 1.39 -6.12
C ALA A 192 20.58 1.86 -6.41
N ASP A 193 20.73 3.15 -6.67
CA ASP A 193 22.03 3.81 -6.86
C ASP A 193 22.84 3.79 -5.56
N PRO A 194 24.08 3.26 -5.56
CA PRO A 194 24.93 3.21 -4.37
C PRO A 194 25.23 4.58 -3.73
N ASP A 195 25.36 5.63 -4.51
CA ASP A 195 25.63 6.98 -4.00
C ASP A 195 24.39 7.54 -3.31
N LEU A 196 23.21 7.29 -3.89
CA LEU A 196 21.93 7.61 -3.23
C LEU A 196 21.80 6.83 -1.93
N VAL A 197 22.08 5.54 -1.91
CA VAL A 197 22.01 4.70 -0.70
C VAL A 197 22.90 5.27 0.41
N ALA A 198 24.14 5.63 0.09
CA ALA A 198 25.04 6.25 1.06
C ALA A 198 24.53 7.59 1.60
N ALA A 199 23.99 8.45 0.72
CA ALA A 199 23.41 9.74 1.12
C ALA A 199 22.17 9.56 2.02
N LEU A 200 21.32 8.55 1.73
CA LEU A 200 20.14 8.26 2.54
C LEU A 200 20.51 7.72 3.93
N ARG A 201 21.54 6.86 4.04
CA ARG A 201 22.07 6.44 5.36
C ARG A 201 22.59 7.63 6.17
N GLN A 202 23.29 8.58 5.54
CA GLN A 202 23.72 9.82 6.21
C GLN A 202 22.52 10.66 6.65
N ARG A 203 21.51 10.83 5.79
CA ARG A 203 20.27 11.57 6.12
C ARG A 203 19.49 10.95 7.29
N ALA A 204 19.55 9.63 7.44
CA ALA A 204 18.98 8.93 8.59
C ALA A 204 19.86 9.03 9.86
N GLY A 205 21.05 9.62 9.82
CA GLY A 205 21.99 9.60 10.94
C GLY A 205 22.62 8.23 11.21
N ALA A 206 22.53 7.29 10.26
CA ALA A 206 23.09 5.95 10.32
C ALA A 206 24.45 5.85 9.63
N GLY A 207 24.79 6.78 8.72
CA GLY A 207 26.07 6.86 8.05
C GLY A 207 27.14 7.59 8.88
N GLY A 208 28.34 7.03 8.99
CA GLY A 208 29.47 7.69 9.63
C GLY A 208 30.28 8.54 8.65
N ALA A 209 30.53 9.81 8.96
CA ALA A 209 31.53 10.60 8.27
C ALA A 209 32.94 10.16 8.74
N GLY A 210 33.81 9.78 7.80
CA GLY A 210 35.22 9.49 8.09
C GLY A 210 35.49 8.17 8.82
N GLY A 211 34.66 7.15 8.65
CA GLY A 211 34.91 5.79 9.16
C GLY A 211 34.56 5.56 10.62
N VAL A 212 33.88 6.50 11.28
CA VAL A 212 33.42 6.38 12.67
C VAL A 212 31.94 6.10 12.69
N THR A 213 31.55 4.86 13.07
CA THR A 213 30.27 4.37 13.54
C THR A 213 29.11 4.40 12.56
N ASP A 214 29.09 3.42 11.66
CA ASP A 214 27.89 3.02 10.92
C ASP A 214 26.88 2.39 11.91
N ARG A 215 25.76 3.07 12.18
CA ARG A 215 24.70 2.59 13.07
C ARG A 215 23.78 1.63 12.30
N PRO A 216 23.30 0.54 12.91
CA PRO A 216 22.28 -0.28 12.27
C PRO A 216 21.03 0.58 11.94
N LEU A 217 20.50 0.42 10.72
CA LEU A 217 19.34 1.15 10.24
C LEU A 217 18.12 0.22 10.12
N ILE A 218 17.14 0.43 10.98
CA ILE A 218 15.84 -0.23 10.94
C ILE A 218 14.91 0.66 10.13
N LEU A 219 14.26 0.09 9.11
CA LEU A 219 13.27 0.79 8.30
C LEU A 219 11.86 0.37 8.72
N ALA A 220 10.96 1.34 8.85
CA ALA A 220 9.52 1.13 8.92
C ALA A 220 8.83 1.93 7.81
N VAL A 221 7.87 1.31 7.11
CA VAL A 221 7.13 1.95 6.02
C VAL A 221 5.64 1.94 6.31
N GLY A 222 5.03 3.14 6.34
CA GLY A 222 3.60 3.29 6.54
C GLY A 222 3.17 4.36 7.54
N GLY A 223 4.05 5.20 8.04
CA GLY A 223 3.72 6.26 9.01
C GLY A 223 3.46 5.73 10.44
N ILE A 224 3.10 6.65 11.35
CA ILE A 224 2.77 6.32 12.75
C ILE A 224 1.25 6.19 12.87
N GLU A 225 0.78 4.94 12.91
CA GLU A 225 -0.64 4.57 12.95
C GLU A 225 -0.85 3.39 13.91
N PRO A 226 -2.03 3.25 14.56
CA PRO A 226 -2.31 2.13 15.45
C PRO A 226 -2.09 0.78 14.76
N ARG A 227 -2.68 0.59 13.58
CA ARG A 227 -2.58 -0.67 12.83
C ARG A 227 -1.16 -1.03 12.39
N LYS A 228 -0.21 -0.07 12.39
CA LYS A 228 1.20 -0.31 12.05
C LYS A 228 2.04 -0.76 13.26
N GLY A 229 1.43 -0.87 14.45
CA GLY A 229 2.10 -1.33 15.65
C GLY A 229 3.21 -0.39 16.12
N SER A 230 3.02 0.93 15.94
CA SER A 230 4.06 1.91 16.21
C SER A 230 4.49 1.93 17.67
N ASP A 231 3.58 1.74 18.63
CA ASP A 231 3.90 1.62 20.06
C ASP A 231 4.86 0.43 20.33
N THR A 232 4.51 -0.74 19.76
CA THR A 232 5.32 -1.97 19.85
C THR A 232 6.70 -1.76 19.23
N LEU A 233 6.75 -1.06 18.08
CA LEU A 233 8.02 -0.75 17.40
C LEU A 233 8.93 0.16 18.25
N MET A 234 8.38 1.25 18.80
CA MET A 234 9.15 2.17 19.64
C MET A 234 9.70 1.46 20.89
N ALA A 235 8.88 0.61 21.52
CA ALA A 235 9.33 -0.19 22.68
C ALA A 235 10.45 -1.17 22.31
N ALA A 236 10.37 -1.82 21.14
CA ALA A 236 11.39 -2.75 20.65
C ALA A 236 12.72 -2.03 20.35
N VAL A 237 12.66 -0.89 19.65
CA VAL A 237 13.85 -0.09 19.34
C VAL A 237 14.50 0.45 20.60
N ALA A 238 13.71 0.87 21.60
CA ALA A 238 14.22 1.29 22.91
C ALA A 238 14.96 0.15 23.63
N ALA A 239 14.42 -1.07 23.58
CA ALA A 239 15.07 -2.23 24.18
C ALA A 239 16.40 -2.58 23.49
N LEU A 240 16.43 -2.55 22.15
CA LEU A 240 17.66 -2.71 21.37
C LEU A 240 18.69 -1.62 21.68
N SER A 241 18.26 -0.38 21.81
CA SER A 241 19.15 0.74 22.14
C SER A 241 19.80 0.61 23.54
N ARG A 242 19.07 0.02 24.48
CA ARG A 242 19.62 -0.25 25.84
C ARG A 242 20.59 -1.41 25.85
N SER A 243 20.33 -2.47 25.08
CA SER A 243 21.22 -3.65 25.05
C SER A 243 22.48 -3.41 24.21
N GLY A 244 22.44 -2.46 23.28
CA GLY A 244 23.53 -2.16 22.35
C GLY A 244 23.81 -3.27 21.33
N GLY A 245 23.05 -4.38 21.33
CA GLY A 245 23.31 -5.56 20.49
C GLY A 245 24.73 -6.09 20.62
N ARG A 246 25.15 -7.02 19.77
CA ARG A 246 26.54 -7.52 19.70
C ARG A 246 27.53 -6.45 19.24
N SER A 247 27.09 -5.50 18.45
CA SER A 247 27.93 -4.41 17.92
C SER A 247 28.22 -3.31 18.94
N GLY A 248 27.51 -3.26 20.06
CA GLY A 248 27.56 -2.14 21.02
C GLY A 248 26.95 -0.84 20.47
N ARG A 249 26.28 -0.88 19.32
CA ARG A 249 25.78 0.30 18.60
C ARG A 249 24.28 0.42 18.74
N ARG A 250 23.81 1.63 19.05
CA ARG A 250 22.38 1.94 19.08
C ARG A 250 21.83 2.00 17.63
N PRO A 251 20.77 1.27 17.31
CA PRO A 251 20.17 1.37 15.98
C PRO A 251 19.49 2.73 15.78
N VAL A 252 19.31 3.10 14.52
CA VAL A 252 18.41 4.19 14.10
C VAL A 252 17.14 3.56 13.52
N LEU A 253 15.99 4.07 13.92
CA LEU A 253 14.72 3.78 13.28
C LEU A 253 14.37 4.89 12.29
N ALA A 254 14.33 4.59 10.99
CA ALA A 254 13.80 5.48 9.97
C ALA A 254 12.34 5.11 9.65
N VAL A 255 11.43 6.08 9.77
CA VAL A 255 10.01 5.89 9.48
C VAL A 255 9.65 6.65 8.21
N VAL A 256 9.35 5.90 7.15
CA VAL A 256 8.86 6.43 5.87
C VAL A 256 7.34 6.35 5.86
N GLY A 257 6.68 7.45 5.59
CA GLY A 257 5.23 7.53 5.46
C GLY A 257 4.67 8.84 5.99
N GLY A 258 3.69 9.36 5.30
CA GLY A 258 2.98 10.58 5.66
C GLY A 258 1.76 10.30 6.54
N HIS A 259 0.82 11.25 6.51
CA HIS A 259 -0.44 11.14 7.23
C HIS A 259 -1.42 10.20 6.51
N SER A 260 -2.12 9.39 7.30
CA SER A 260 -3.24 8.57 6.85
C SER A 260 -4.42 9.43 6.38
N PHE A 261 -5.39 8.81 5.68
CA PHE A 261 -6.69 9.43 5.40
C PHE A 261 -7.52 9.61 6.68
N GLN A 262 -7.38 8.66 7.61
CA GLN A 262 -7.93 8.78 8.96
C GLN A 262 -7.08 9.73 9.81
N ASP A 263 -7.71 10.38 10.77
CA ASP A 263 -7.01 11.31 11.66
C ASP A 263 -6.42 10.56 12.86
N TYR A 264 -5.13 10.24 12.75
CA TYR A 264 -4.37 9.63 13.83
C TYR A 264 -3.40 10.60 14.52
N ARG A 265 -3.67 11.93 14.47
CA ARG A 265 -2.78 12.93 15.10
C ARG A 265 -2.61 12.71 16.58
N GLU A 266 -3.70 12.50 17.33
CA GLU A 266 -3.62 12.21 18.77
C GLU A 266 -2.76 10.97 19.08
N TYR A 267 -2.95 9.89 18.33
CA TYR A 267 -2.15 8.68 18.48
C TYR A 267 -0.67 8.95 18.20
N ARG A 268 -0.37 9.60 17.08
CA ARG A 268 0.98 9.96 16.67
C ARG A 268 1.67 10.84 17.73
N ASP A 269 0.98 11.88 18.20
CA ASP A 269 1.53 12.81 19.19
C ASP A 269 1.80 12.10 20.51
N ARG A 270 0.93 11.19 20.94
CA ARG A 270 1.14 10.34 22.13
C ARG A 270 2.35 9.43 21.96
N VAL A 271 2.50 8.77 20.80
CA VAL A 271 3.65 7.91 20.50
C VAL A 271 4.95 8.72 20.55
N LEU A 272 4.99 9.89 19.91
CA LEU A 272 6.16 10.75 19.91
C LEU A 272 6.48 11.31 21.31
N ALA A 273 5.48 11.70 22.09
CA ALA A 273 5.64 12.15 23.46
C ALA A 273 6.19 11.06 24.40
N SER A 274 6.02 9.77 24.06
CA SER A 274 6.55 8.65 24.85
C SER A 274 8.05 8.41 24.66
N LEU A 275 8.66 8.89 23.57
CA LEU A 275 10.06 8.59 23.21
C LEU A 275 11.07 8.94 24.33
N PRO A 276 11.03 10.11 24.99
CA PRO A 276 11.97 10.43 26.07
C PRO A 276 11.89 9.44 27.24
N GLY A 277 10.67 9.03 27.63
CA GLY A 277 10.43 8.03 28.66
C GLY A 277 10.96 6.64 28.31
N LEU A 278 11.07 6.32 27.02
CA LEU A 278 11.69 5.11 26.49
C LEU A 278 13.22 5.23 26.33
N GLY A 279 13.81 6.41 26.57
CA GLY A 279 15.22 6.70 26.37
C GLY A 279 15.61 6.85 24.89
N LEU A 280 14.65 7.20 24.04
CA LEU A 280 14.83 7.47 22.63
C LEU A 280 14.78 8.98 22.35
N ARG A 281 15.55 9.42 21.36
CA ARG A 281 15.60 10.81 20.90
C ARG A 281 15.02 10.90 19.50
N LEU A 282 14.05 11.81 19.34
CA LEU A 282 13.58 12.18 18.01
C LEU A 282 14.72 12.85 17.23
N ASP A 283 14.77 12.61 15.92
CA ASP A 283 15.80 13.09 14.99
C ASP A 283 17.22 12.54 15.23
N ASP A 284 17.36 11.55 16.10
CA ASP A 284 18.62 10.83 16.32
C ASP A 284 18.42 9.30 16.39
N ASP A 285 17.64 8.81 17.34
CA ASP A 285 17.33 7.38 17.47
C ASP A 285 16.09 7.00 16.65
N VAL A 286 15.16 7.95 16.44
CA VAL A 286 13.96 7.82 15.61
C VAL A 286 13.88 8.99 14.65
N VAL A 287 13.95 8.72 13.35
CA VAL A 287 13.93 9.74 12.29
C VAL A 287 12.64 9.60 11.48
N LEU A 288 11.81 10.65 11.50
CA LEU A 288 10.57 10.70 10.73
C LEU A 288 10.85 11.31 9.36
N LEU A 289 10.84 10.51 8.32
CA LEU A 289 11.14 10.97 6.97
C LEU A 289 9.91 11.57 6.25
N GLY A 290 8.71 11.34 6.82
CA GLY A 290 7.48 11.75 6.16
C GLY A 290 7.27 11.02 4.82
N THR A 291 6.54 11.65 3.91
CA THR A 291 6.40 11.15 2.53
C THR A 291 7.68 11.45 1.77
N VAL A 292 8.41 10.40 1.40
CA VAL A 292 9.61 10.52 0.57
C VAL A 292 9.26 10.56 -0.91
N PRO A 293 10.10 11.17 -1.76
CA PRO A 293 9.96 11.07 -3.21
C PRO A 293 9.92 9.60 -3.66
N ASP A 294 9.03 9.27 -4.60
CA ASP A 294 8.86 7.89 -5.08
C ASP A 294 10.16 7.29 -5.62
N ALA A 295 10.97 8.10 -6.28
CA ALA A 295 12.28 7.69 -6.80
C ALA A 295 13.30 7.34 -5.71
N GLU A 296 13.17 7.87 -4.49
CA GLU A 296 14.06 7.55 -3.37
C GLU A 296 13.66 6.26 -2.64
N LEU A 297 12.41 5.82 -2.78
CA LEU A 297 11.88 4.70 -2.00
C LEU A 297 12.70 3.40 -2.15
N PRO A 298 13.14 2.97 -3.36
CA PRO A 298 14.05 1.83 -3.50
C PRO A 298 15.37 2.02 -2.77
N GLY A 299 15.91 3.24 -2.78
CA GLY A 299 17.12 3.61 -2.05
C GLY A 299 16.98 3.45 -0.54
N TRP A 300 15.82 3.80 0.04
CA TRP A 300 15.55 3.61 1.46
C TRP A 300 15.52 2.14 1.86
N TYR A 301 14.90 1.27 1.04
CA TYR A 301 14.95 -0.17 1.29
C TYR A 301 16.37 -0.73 1.18
N ALA A 302 17.16 -0.27 0.20
CA ALA A 302 18.54 -0.69 0.03
C ALA A 302 19.49 -0.14 1.11
N ALA A 303 19.18 1.03 1.69
CA ALA A 303 19.97 1.66 2.73
C ALA A 303 19.80 0.99 4.10
N ALA A 304 18.68 0.31 4.34
CA ALA A 304 18.38 -0.29 5.64
C ALA A 304 19.04 -1.67 5.82
N ASP A 305 19.18 -2.11 7.07
CA ASP A 305 19.71 -3.42 7.45
C ASP A 305 18.57 -4.42 7.72
N VAL A 306 17.39 -3.93 8.12
CA VAL A 306 16.19 -4.74 8.36
C VAL A 306 14.91 -3.91 8.20
N LEU A 307 13.86 -4.50 7.60
CA LEU A 307 12.50 -3.96 7.67
C LEU A 307 11.84 -4.43 8.96
N ALA A 308 11.33 -3.51 9.78
CA ALA A 308 10.42 -3.79 10.88
C ALA A 308 8.98 -3.52 10.45
N PHE A 309 8.14 -4.55 10.44
CA PHE A 309 6.75 -4.46 9.98
C PHE A 309 5.77 -5.08 11.00
N PRO A 310 5.69 -4.52 12.23
CA PRO A 310 4.90 -5.08 13.33
C PRO A 310 3.40 -4.69 13.24
N SER A 311 2.84 -4.70 12.05
CA SER A 311 1.44 -4.34 11.83
C SER A 311 0.51 -5.29 12.59
N THR A 312 -0.62 -4.76 13.09
CA THR A 312 -1.68 -5.54 13.74
C THR A 312 -2.76 -6.00 12.76
N LYS A 313 -2.84 -5.34 11.60
CA LYS A 313 -3.82 -5.63 10.53
C LYS A 313 -3.25 -5.19 9.18
N GLU A 314 -3.33 -6.06 8.19
CA GLU A 314 -2.88 -5.78 6.82
C GLU A 314 -3.83 -6.40 5.77
N GLY A 315 -3.84 -5.77 4.60
CA GLY A 315 -4.49 -6.34 3.42
C GLY A 315 -3.62 -7.36 2.72
N TRP A 316 -2.36 -6.98 2.43
CA TRP A 316 -1.37 -7.80 1.76
C TRP A 316 0.06 -7.54 2.24
N GLY A 317 0.44 -6.28 2.43
CA GLY A 317 1.79 -5.90 2.85
C GLY A 317 2.73 -5.64 1.67
N LEU A 318 2.39 -4.71 0.77
CA LEU A 318 3.25 -4.32 -0.35
C LEU A 318 4.68 -4.01 0.10
N ALA A 319 4.84 -3.27 1.21
CA ALA A 319 6.14 -2.90 1.76
C ALA A 319 7.02 -4.12 2.12
N VAL A 320 6.41 -5.27 2.48
CA VAL A 320 7.14 -6.52 2.74
C VAL A 320 7.75 -7.05 1.44
N LEU A 321 6.98 -7.12 0.35
CA LEU A 321 7.47 -7.56 -0.95
C LEU A 321 8.48 -6.58 -1.55
N GLU A 322 8.28 -5.28 -1.38
CA GLU A 322 9.22 -4.23 -1.79
C GLU A 322 10.57 -4.39 -1.08
N ALA A 323 10.55 -4.57 0.25
CA ALA A 323 11.75 -4.84 1.04
C ALA A 323 12.47 -6.12 0.59
N MET A 324 11.75 -7.22 0.42
CA MET A 324 12.29 -8.47 -0.06
C MET A 324 12.89 -8.33 -1.47
N SER A 325 12.27 -7.55 -2.35
CA SER A 325 12.78 -7.25 -3.69
C SER A 325 14.08 -6.46 -3.66
N ALA A 326 14.21 -5.53 -2.72
CA ALA A 326 15.46 -4.79 -2.47
C ALA A 326 16.54 -5.66 -1.77
N GLY A 327 16.22 -6.87 -1.38
CA GLY A 327 17.12 -7.76 -0.62
C GLY A 327 17.23 -7.39 0.86
N LEU A 328 16.27 -6.65 1.40
CA LEU A 328 16.20 -6.30 2.80
C LEU A 328 15.54 -7.45 3.59
N PRO A 329 16.19 -7.99 4.66
CA PRO A 329 15.56 -8.93 5.57
C PRO A 329 14.32 -8.33 6.25
N VAL A 330 13.30 -9.15 6.47
CA VAL A 330 12.02 -8.71 7.02
C VAL A 330 11.76 -9.35 8.38
N VAL A 331 11.38 -8.52 9.35
CA VAL A 331 10.75 -8.93 10.62
C VAL A 331 9.33 -8.38 10.63
N ALA A 332 8.33 -9.24 10.62
CA ALA A 332 6.91 -8.87 10.54
C ALA A 332 6.09 -9.52 11.65
N SER A 333 4.91 -8.97 11.93
CA SER A 333 3.92 -9.65 12.76
C SER A 333 3.45 -10.95 12.12
N ASP A 334 3.14 -11.94 12.93
CA ASP A 334 2.59 -13.22 12.49
C ASP A 334 1.08 -13.07 12.21
N LEU A 335 0.76 -12.50 11.05
CA LEU A 335 -0.59 -12.31 10.58
C LEU A 335 -1.00 -13.43 9.60
N PRO A 336 -2.28 -13.86 9.60
CA PRO A 336 -2.77 -14.84 8.64
C PRO A 336 -2.45 -14.50 7.18
N VAL A 337 -2.58 -13.23 6.79
CA VAL A 337 -2.28 -12.76 5.43
C VAL A 337 -0.81 -12.98 5.04
N PHE A 338 0.13 -12.84 5.96
CA PHE A 338 1.54 -13.10 5.68
C PHE A 338 1.84 -14.59 5.56
N ARG A 339 1.13 -15.44 6.30
CA ARG A 339 1.27 -16.91 6.19
C ARG A 339 0.81 -17.47 4.84
N GLU A 340 0.08 -16.71 4.04
CA GLU A 340 -0.29 -17.09 2.67
C GLU A 340 0.93 -17.15 1.74
N TYR A 341 1.99 -16.39 2.04
CA TYR A 341 3.14 -16.29 1.15
C TYR A 341 4.51 -16.35 1.85
N LEU A 342 4.58 -16.20 3.17
CA LEU A 342 5.80 -16.29 3.97
C LEU A 342 5.83 -17.55 4.83
N ARG A 343 6.97 -18.19 4.90
CA ARG A 343 7.27 -19.27 5.83
C ARG A 343 8.04 -18.70 7.03
N PRO A 344 7.47 -18.76 8.27
CA PRO A 344 8.14 -18.23 9.45
C PRO A 344 9.54 -18.82 9.65
N GLY A 345 10.53 -17.96 9.94
CA GLY A 345 11.92 -18.34 10.15
C GLY A 345 12.71 -18.73 8.89
N GLN A 346 12.05 -18.85 7.74
CA GLN A 346 12.68 -19.16 6.46
C GLN A 346 12.72 -17.96 5.51
N ASP A 347 11.57 -17.35 5.25
CA ASP A 347 11.43 -16.21 4.32
C ASP A 347 11.49 -14.87 5.07
N ALA A 348 10.98 -14.84 6.29
CA ALA A 348 10.98 -13.72 7.21
C ALA A 348 11.01 -14.22 8.66
N LEU A 349 11.43 -13.36 9.60
CA LEU A 349 11.14 -13.62 11.02
C LEU A 349 9.74 -13.09 11.32
N MET A 350 8.86 -13.95 11.81
CA MET A 350 7.51 -13.60 12.17
C MET A 350 7.33 -13.67 13.68
N VAL A 351 6.78 -12.61 14.27
CA VAL A 351 6.62 -12.45 15.72
C VAL A 351 5.16 -12.28 16.09
N PRO A 352 4.73 -12.70 17.29
CA PRO A 352 3.35 -12.45 17.73
C PRO A 352 3.01 -10.96 17.67
N VAL A 353 1.75 -10.66 17.31
CA VAL A 353 1.22 -9.29 17.28
C VAL A 353 1.35 -8.65 18.67
N ASP A 354 1.65 -7.36 18.71
CA ASP A 354 1.82 -6.55 19.92
C ASP A 354 2.85 -7.07 20.93
N ASN A 355 3.83 -7.84 20.47
CA ASN A 355 4.88 -8.40 21.31
C ASN A 355 6.24 -7.70 21.09
N ALA A 356 6.49 -6.61 21.82
CA ALA A 356 7.72 -5.85 21.72
C ALA A 356 8.97 -6.67 22.07
N ALA A 357 8.89 -7.62 23.01
CA ALA A 357 10.03 -8.47 23.40
C ALA A 357 10.42 -9.42 22.26
N ALA A 358 9.46 -10.07 21.61
CA ALA A 358 9.70 -10.95 20.46
C ALA A 358 10.23 -10.12 19.26
N LEU A 359 9.67 -8.93 19.02
CA LEU A 359 10.15 -8.01 17.98
C LEU A 359 11.60 -7.59 18.23
N THR A 360 11.95 -7.23 19.49
CA THR A 360 13.32 -6.89 19.90
C THR A 360 14.27 -8.04 19.58
N ALA A 361 13.93 -9.26 20.00
CA ALA A 361 14.77 -10.42 19.80
C ALA A 361 14.97 -10.74 18.30
N ALA A 362 13.91 -10.66 17.49
CA ALA A 362 13.97 -10.91 16.06
C ALA A 362 14.80 -9.85 15.30
N LEU A 363 14.59 -8.57 15.60
CA LEU A 363 15.40 -7.48 15.02
C LEU A 363 16.87 -7.62 15.41
N GLY A 364 17.15 -7.87 16.69
CA GLY A 364 18.52 -8.12 17.17
C GLY A 364 19.18 -9.30 16.46
N ALA A 365 18.47 -10.42 16.29
CA ALA A 365 19.01 -11.58 15.60
C ALA A 365 19.40 -11.27 14.14
N VAL A 366 18.59 -10.51 13.41
CA VAL A 366 18.92 -10.12 12.03
C VAL A 366 20.12 -9.18 11.99
N LEU A 367 20.18 -8.21 12.90
CA LEU A 367 21.27 -7.21 12.95
C LEU A 367 22.61 -7.80 13.40
N ASP A 368 22.58 -8.85 14.25
CA ASP A 368 23.77 -9.46 14.84
C ASP A 368 24.27 -10.71 14.11
N ASP A 369 23.48 -11.31 13.19
CA ASP A 369 23.82 -12.53 12.43
C ASP A 369 23.73 -12.29 10.93
N ALA A 370 24.86 -11.97 10.31
CA ALA A 370 24.97 -11.76 8.87
C ALA A 370 24.61 -13.00 8.04
N ALA A 371 24.81 -14.20 8.58
CA ALA A 371 24.45 -15.45 7.90
C ALA A 371 22.91 -15.62 7.88
N LEU A 372 22.21 -15.31 8.97
CA LEU A 372 20.75 -15.25 9.02
C LEU A 372 20.21 -14.21 8.03
N ALA A 373 20.73 -12.99 8.09
CA ALA A 373 20.34 -11.91 7.18
C ALA A 373 20.52 -12.34 5.70
N GLY A 374 21.64 -12.99 5.37
CA GLY A 374 21.92 -13.52 4.03
C GLY A 374 20.93 -14.61 3.58
N ARG A 375 20.53 -15.52 4.48
CA ARG A 375 19.52 -16.54 4.18
C ARG A 375 18.15 -15.92 3.92
N LEU A 376 17.71 -15.00 4.80
CA LEU A 376 16.42 -14.29 4.65
C LEU A 376 16.37 -13.48 3.35
N ARG A 377 17.46 -12.81 2.99
CA ARG A 377 17.59 -12.09 1.70
C ARG A 377 17.38 -13.01 0.52
N THR A 378 18.07 -14.15 0.49
CA THR A 378 17.95 -15.11 -0.62
C THR A 378 16.54 -15.68 -0.73
N ALA A 379 15.93 -16.03 0.40
CA ALA A 379 14.55 -16.52 0.44
C ALA A 379 13.55 -15.45 0.01
N GLY A 380 13.74 -14.19 0.43
CA GLY A 380 12.90 -13.06 0.02
C GLY A 380 12.85 -12.87 -1.49
N TYR A 381 13.97 -13.00 -2.19
CA TYR A 381 14.00 -12.95 -3.65
C TYR A 381 13.15 -14.05 -4.30
N GLN A 382 13.13 -15.26 -3.72
CA GLN A 382 12.31 -16.38 -4.22
C GLN A 382 10.81 -16.12 -3.97
N VAL A 383 10.46 -15.47 -2.86
CA VAL A 383 9.08 -15.04 -2.60
C VAL A 383 8.62 -14.07 -3.67
N CYS A 384 9.38 -12.99 -3.92
CA CYS A 384 9.00 -11.92 -4.87
C CYS A 384 8.81 -12.45 -6.30
N ALA A 385 9.58 -13.45 -6.72
CA ALA A 385 9.46 -14.05 -8.05
C ALA A 385 8.07 -14.67 -8.32
N ARG A 386 7.29 -14.96 -7.28
CA ARG A 386 5.94 -15.52 -7.41
C ARG A 386 4.87 -14.44 -7.59
N PHE A 387 5.14 -13.21 -7.16
CA PHE A 387 4.19 -12.11 -7.09
C PHE A 387 4.67 -10.93 -7.95
N THR A 388 4.29 -10.94 -9.22
CA THR A 388 4.62 -9.86 -10.18
C THR A 388 3.35 -9.13 -10.62
N TRP A 389 3.49 -7.87 -11.01
CA TRP A 389 2.35 -7.11 -11.55
C TRP A 389 1.84 -7.70 -12.86
N ASP A 390 2.70 -8.34 -13.67
CA ASP A 390 2.27 -9.03 -14.90
C ASP A 390 1.31 -10.19 -14.60
N ARG A 391 1.60 -10.98 -13.56
CA ARG A 391 0.68 -12.03 -13.11
C ARG A 391 -0.63 -11.47 -12.58
N CYS A 392 -0.55 -10.43 -11.78
CA CYS A 392 -1.71 -9.71 -11.26
C CYS A 392 -2.58 -9.18 -12.42
N ALA A 393 -1.97 -8.53 -13.42
CA ALA A 393 -2.66 -8.04 -14.61
C ALA A 393 -3.29 -9.17 -15.43
N ALA A 394 -2.59 -10.27 -15.65
CA ALA A 394 -3.12 -11.43 -16.38
C ALA A 394 -4.35 -12.03 -15.70
N GLU A 395 -4.38 -12.08 -14.35
CA GLU A 395 -5.54 -12.56 -13.60
C GLU A 395 -6.72 -11.61 -13.71
N HIS A 396 -6.48 -10.30 -13.62
CA HIS A 396 -7.53 -9.30 -13.85
C HIS A 396 -8.10 -9.37 -15.26
N GLN A 397 -7.26 -9.57 -16.28
CA GLN A 397 -7.74 -9.73 -17.67
C GLN A 397 -8.70 -10.92 -17.82
N ARG A 398 -8.42 -12.06 -17.15
CA ARG A 398 -9.33 -13.22 -17.14
C ARG A 398 -10.66 -12.88 -16.50
N ILE A 399 -10.61 -12.21 -15.33
CA ILE A 399 -11.83 -11.79 -14.64
C ILE A 399 -12.65 -10.83 -15.51
N TYR A 400 -12.02 -9.83 -16.14
CA TYR A 400 -12.72 -8.90 -17.03
C TYR A 400 -13.34 -9.57 -18.25
N ALA A 401 -12.68 -10.60 -18.79
CA ALA A 401 -13.21 -11.37 -19.92
C ALA A 401 -14.48 -12.18 -19.55
N ASP A 402 -14.61 -12.58 -18.28
CA ASP A 402 -15.76 -13.32 -17.78
C ASP A 402 -16.95 -12.40 -17.41
N LEU A 403 -16.76 -11.08 -17.39
CA LEU A 403 -17.84 -10.14 -17.10
C LEU A 403 -18.80 -10.03 -18.27
N LYS A 404 -20.10 -10.05 -17.98
CA LYS A 404 -21.16 -9.82 -18.97
C LYS A 404 -21.43 -8.31 -19.05
N TRP A 405 -20.68 -7.64 -19.90
CA TRP A 405 -20.94 -6.25 -20.27
C TRP A 405 -21.64 -6.19 -21.63
N ARG A 406 -22.56 -5.26 -21.82
CA ARG A 406 -23.40 -5.14 -23.04
C ARG A 406 -23.07 -3.87 -23.80
#